data_ef38cdc7a4ba276defb216c14aeb7689
#
_entry.id   ef38cdc7a4ba276defb216c14aeb7689
#
_cell.length_a   1.000
_cell.length_b   1.000
_cell.length_c   1.000
_cell.angle_alpha   90.00
_cell.angle_beta   90.00
_cell.angle_gamma   90.00
#
_symmetry.space_group_name_H-M   'P 1'
#
loop_
_entity.id
_entity.type
_entity.pdbx_description
1 polymer ?
#
loop_
_entity_poly.entity_id
_entity_poly.type
_entity_poly.pdbx_seq_one_letter_code
_entity_poly.pdbx_strand_id
1 'polypeptide(L)' 'MDRFKLMKLFVRIVGTGSFSAVERDLDMLQPSVSKHMNMLEQSLGVCVLNRTNRKISLTDAGREYFERCQRIIDDVNELE' A
#
# COMPACT_ATOMS: atom_id res chain seq x y z
N MET A 1 -2.51 12.22 -4.44
CA MET A 1 -1.33 11.34 -4.67
C MET A 1 -1.57 10.56 -5.95
N ASP A 2 -0.58 10.46 -6.80
CA ASP A 2 -0.74 9.74 -8.06
C ASP A 2 -0.76 8.22 -7.83
N ARG A 3 -1.20 7.49 -8.86
CA ARG A 3 -1.39 6.05 -8.72
C ARG A 3 -0.10 5.29 -8.39
N PHE A 4 1.01 5.69 -9.00
CA PHE A 4 2.28 5.01 -8.74
C PHE A 4 2.73 5.21 -7.29
N LYS A 5 2.55 6.41 -6.76
CA LYS A 5 2.86 6.68 -5.36
C LYS A 5 1.96 5.88 -4.42
N LEU A 6 0.68 5.72 -4.77
CA LEU A 6 -0.23 4.87 -3.99
C LEU A 6 0.22 3.42 -3.98
N MET A 7 0.69 2.92 -5.13
CA MET A 7 1.22 1.56 -5.23
C MET A 7 2.45 1.38 -4.34
N LYS A 8 3.37 2.32 -4.36
CA LYS A 8 4.57 2.27 -3.53
C LYS A 8 4.21 2.33 -2.05
N LEU A 9 3.25 3.16 -1.69
CA LEU A 9 2.77 3.26 -0.32
C LEU A 9 2.17 1.94 0.15
N PHE A 10 1.36 1.31 -0.70
CA PHE A 10 0.74 0.02 -0.40
C PHE A 10 1.81 -1.05 -0.14
N VAL A 11 2.79 -1.15 -1.02
CA VAL A 11 3.87 -2.13 -0.88
C VAL A 11 4.64 -1.91 0.43
N ARG A 12 4.86 -0.66 0.78
CA ARG A 12 5.55 -0.32 2.02
C ARG A 12 4.76 -0.73 3.25
N ILE A 13 3.44 -0.51 3.24
CA ILE A 13 2.56 -0.91 4.33
C ILE A 13 2.58 -2.43 4.50
N VAL A 14 2.52 -3.17 3.41
CA VAL A 14 2.58 -4.62 3.46
C VAL A 14 3.92 -5.10 4.02
N GLY A 15 5.00 -4.47 3.57
CA GLY A 15 6.34 -4.84 4.02
C GLY A 15 6.60 -4.57 5.48
N THR A 16 6.05 -3.48 6.02
CA THR A 16 6.24 -3.12 7.43
C THR A 16 5.19 -3.74 8.33
N GLY A 17 4.02 -4.05 7.78
CA GLY A 17 2.90 -4.58 8.54
C GLY A 17 2.24 -3.56 9.45
N SER A 18 2.52 -2.27 9.26
CA SER A 18 2.02 -1.24 10.17
C SER A 18 1.89 0.11 9.47
N PHE A 19 0.73 0.76 9.65
CA PHE A 19 0.54 2.13 9.19
C PHE A 19 1.48 3.08 9.94
N SER A 20 1.66 2.85 11.24
CA SER A 20 2.51 3.70 12.08
C SER A 20 3.95 3.73 11.60
N ALA A 21 4.48 2.58 11.20
CA ALA A 21 5.85 2.50 10.70
C ALA A 21 6.02 3.32 9.41
N VAL A 22 5.04 3.24 8.52
CA VAL A 22 5.07 3.99 7.25
C VAL A 22 4.95 5.48 7.51
N GLU A 23 4.11 5.88 8.44
CA GLU A 23 3.96 7.29 8.81
C GLU A 23 5.28 7.89 9.28
N ARG A 24 5.99 7.17 10.13
CA ARG A 24 7.29 7.62 10.61
C ARG A 24 8.32 7.70 9.49
N ASP A 25 8.36 6.69 8.62
CA ASP A 25 9.32 6.63 7.53
C ASP A 25 9.11 7.74 6.51
N LEU A 26 7.86 8.09 6.24
CA LEU A 26 7.52 9.07 5.22
C LEU A 26 7.14 10.43 5.78
N ASP A 27 7.23 10.58 7.10
CA ASP A 27 6.85 11.81 7.80
C ASP A 27 5.43 12.23 7.44
N MET A 28 4.52 11.27 7.43
CA MET A 28 3.11 11.47 7.12
C MET A 28 2.27 11.32 8.38
N LEU A 29 1.15 12.03 8.42
CA LEU A 29 0.19 11.90 9.50
C LEU A 29 -0.64 10.63 9.30
N GLN A 30 -1.02 9.97 10.39
CA GLN A 30 -1.77 8.72 10.37
C GLN A 30 -3.03 8.79 9.51
N PRO A 31 -3.88 9.81 9.66
CA PRO A 31 -5.07 9.90 8.81
C PRO A 31 -4.76 9.93 7.32
N SER A 32 -3.60 10.48 6.95
CA SER A 32 -3.21 10.57 5.54
C SER A 32 -2.92 9.22 4.94
N VAL A 33 -2.20 8.35 5.65
CA VAL A 33 -1.87 7.01 5.15
C VAL A 33 -3.15 6.19 4.96
N SER A 34 -4.02 6.19 5.97
CA SER A 34 -5.27 5.46 5.91
C SER A 34 -6.17 5.98 4.79
N LYS A 35 -6.23 7.31 4.65
CA LYS A 35 -7.02 7.94 3.60
C LYS A 35 -6.53 7.54 2.21
N HIS A 36 -5.21 7.52 2.01
CA HIS A 36 -4.65 7.13 0.72
C HIS A 36 -4.94 5.67 0.39
N MET A 37 -4.92 4.79 1.38
CA MET A 37 -5.27 3.40 1.16
C MET A 37 -6.74 3.24 0.80
N ASN A 38 -7.62 4.01 1.45
CA ASN A 38 -9.03 4.02 1.09
C ASN A 38 -9.24 4.49 -0.35
N MET A 39 -8.50 5.51 -0.77
CA MET A 39 -8.56 6.01 -2.14
C MET A 39 -8.12 4.94 -3.13
N LEU A 40 -7.06 4.20 -2.81
CA LEU A 40 -6.58 3.12 -3.65
C LEU A 40 -7.65 2.04 -3.80
N GLU A 41 -8.23 1.61 -2.69
CA GLU A 41 -9.25 0.57 -2.71
C GLU A 41 -10.49 1.01 -3.48
N GLN A 42 -10.90 2.27 -3.34
CA GLN A 42 -11.99 2.80 -4.11
C GLN A 42 -11.71 2.80 -5.62
N SER A 43 -10.50 3.15 -6.00
CA SER A 43 -10.14 3.18 -7.43
C SER A 43 -10.06 1.79 -8.03
N LEU A 44 -9.71 0.78 -7.22
CA LEU A 44 -9.65 -0.61 -7.66
C LEU A 44 -11.00 -1.31 -7.60
N GLY A 45 -11.93 -0.78 -6.81
CA GLY A 45 -13.23 -1.39 -6.61
C GLY A 45 -13.20 -2.64 -5.75
N VAL A 46 -12.14 -2.85 -4.99
CA VAL A 46 -11.97 -4.04 -4.16
C VAL A 46 -11.05 -3.71 -2.98
N CYS A 47 -11.28 -4.39 -1.86
CA CYS A 47 -10.41 -4.25 -0.69
C CYS A 47 -9.14 -5.07 -0.90
N VAL A 48 -7.99 -4.45 -0.67
CA VAL A 48 -6.70 -5.12 -0.80
C VAL A 48 -6.07 -5.41 0.57
N LEU A 49 -6.56 -4.75 1.63
CA LEU A 49 -6.06 -4.93 2.98
C LEU A 49 -7.17 -5.37 3.92
N ASN A 50 -6.87 -6.35 4.76
CA ASN A 50 -7.68 -6.69 5.91
C ASN A 50 -7.12 -5.92 7.11
N ARG A 51 -7.95 -5.06 7.68
CA ARG A 51 -7.56 -4.25 8.84
C ARG A 51 -8.26 -4.78 10.07
N THR A 52 -7.64 -5.75 10.72
CA THR A 52 -8.14 -6.22 12.01
C THR A 52 -7.35 -5.54 13.12
N ASN A 53 -7.85 -5.63 14.34
CA ASN A 53 -7.48 -4.81 15.49
C ASN A 53 -6.00 -4.48 15.68
N ARG A 54 -5.07 -5.27 15.19
CA ARG A 54 -3.65 -5.02 15.39
C ARG A 54 -2.77 -5.46 14.24
N LYS A 55 -3.37 -6.06 13.21
CA LYS A 55 -2.58 -6.61 12.12
C LYS A 55 -3.16 -6.19 10.78
N ILE A 56 -2.27 -5.88 9.88
CA ILE A 56 -2.61 -5.65 8.49
C ILE A 56 -2.23 -6.91 7.74
N SER A 57 -3.18 -7.46 7.00
CA SER A 57 -2.92 -8.60 6.15
C SER A 57 -3.54 -8.35 4.78
N LEU A 58 -3.13 -9.14 3.81
CA LEU A 58 -3.64 -9.01 2.45
C LEU A 58 -4.93 -9.82 2.28
N THR A 59 -5.88 -9.24 1.55
CA THR A 59 -6.98 -10.03 0.99
C THR A 59 -6.43 -10.85 -0.18
N ASP A 60 -7.24 -11.76 -0.74
CA ASP A 60 -6.81 -12.50 -1.94
C ASP A 60 -6.53 -11.54 -3.10
N ALA A 61 -7.42 -10.57 -3.30
CA ALA A 61 -7.21 -9.54 -4.31
C ALA A 61 -5.97 -8.70 -4.00
N GLY A 62 -5.72 -8.42 -2.72
CA GLY A 62 -4.56 -7.67 -2.29
C GLY A 62 -3.25 -8.39 -2.56
N ARG A 63 -3.25 -9.71 -2.41
CA ARG A 63 -2.05 -10.51 -2.68
C ARG A 63 -1.68 -10.44 -4.16
N GLU A 64 -2.65 -10.60 -5.04
CA GLU A 64 -2.41 -10.50 -6.47
C GLU A 64 -1.94 -9.09 -6.84
N TYR A 65 -2.59 -8.08 -6.29
CA TYR A 65 -2.22 -6.70 -6.54
C TYR A 65 -0.80 -6.39 -6.05
N PHE A 66 -0.45 -6.92 -4.87
CA PHE A 66 0.88 -6.72 -4.31
C PHE A 66 1.96 -7.31 -5.21
N GLU A 67 1.78 -8.52 -5.69
CA GLU A 67 2.75 -9.17 -6.57
C GLU A 67 2.97 -8.36 -7.84
N ARG A 68 1.90 -7.83 -8.43
CA ARG A 68 2.00 -7.02 -9.63
C ARG A 68 2.66 -5.67 -9.36
N CYS A 69 2.32 -5.04 -8.23
CA CYS A 69 2.96 -3.78 -7.83
C CYS A 69 4.46 -3.97 -7.64
N GLN A 70 4.86 -5.04 -6.99
CA GLN A 70 6.26 -5.32 -6.72
C GLN A 70 7.03 -5.42 -8.04
N ARG A 71 6.46 -6.12 -9.01
CA ARG A 71 7.06 -6.30 -10.33
C ARG A 71 7.20 -4.97 -11.06
N ILE A 72 6.16 -4.15 -11.03
CA ILE A 72 6.18 -2.84 -11.69
C ILE A 72 7.22 -1.93 -11.05
N ILE A 73 7.29 -1.92 -9.73
CA ILE A 73 8.25 -1.09 -9.00
C ILE A 73 9.67 -1.54 -9.30
N ASP A 74 9.91 -2.84 -9.32
CA ASP A 74 11.22 -3.38 -9.66
C ASP A 74 11.63 -3.00 -11.08
N ASP A 75 10.69 -3.07 -12.02
CA ASP A 75 10.95 -2.70 -13.41
C ASP A 75 11.33 -1.22 -13.53
N VAL A 76 10.64 -0.35 -12.81
CA VAL A 76 10.98 1.08 -12.82
C VAL A 76 12.37 1.31 -12.21
N ASN A 77 12.69 0.62 -11.13
CA ASN A 77 13.99 0.75 -10.48
C ASN A 77 15.12 0.26 -11.39
N GLU A 78 14.90 -0.80 -12.15
CA GLU A 78 15.88 -1.29 -13.12
C GLU A 78 16.11 -0.31 -14.25
N LEU A 79 15.05 0.38 -14.67
CA LEU A 79 15.13 1.35 -15.75
C LEU A 79 15.99 2.54 -15.36
N GLU A 80 15.93 2.94 -14.09
CA GLU A 80 16.68 4.09 -13.58
C GLU A 80 18.04 3.70 -13.04
#